data_81bf90e3bc95231bbd599b32fc1febcf
#
_entry.id   81bf90e3bc95231bbd599b32fc1febcf
#
_cell.length_a   1.000
_cell.length_b   1.000
_cell.length_c   1.000
_cell.angle_alpha   90.00
_cell.angle_beta   90.00
_cell.angle_gamma   90.00
#
_symmetry.space_group_name_H-M   'P 1'
#
loop_
_entity.id
_entity.type
_entity.pdbx_description
1 polymer ?
#
loop_
_entity_poly.entity_id
_entity_poly.type
_entity_poly.pdbx_seq_one_letter_code
_entity_poly.pdbx_strand_id
1 'polypeptide(L)'
;MTTRELQDEIIRLKKENDICILAHAYQSHEILEVADFTGDSYGLSKEAATAPQKNVLMCGVRFMAETCKILSPDKHVFLSNSAAGCPMAEQLDVELLQSLKAENPDYTVVAYINTTSELKTICDVCVTSSSAVKIVKNIDNNKILFIPDCNLGAWVEEQVPEKTFKFVHGGCPTHLRMSIADVERAKAAHPAAKLLVHPECLAEVSKAADYIGSTTGIIDYAKNSTDREFIIGTENSILQHLQYECPEKSFYPLSKDCVCHNMKLTTLMDVYNCVKGAGGEEIILPDDIRTKAKACIDTMLTLGE
;
A
#
# COMPACT_ATOMS: atom_id res chain seq x y z
N MET A 1 -9.69 -20.72 22.70
CA MET A 1 -10.60 -19.90 21.85
C MET A 1 -10.42 -20.34 20.41
N THR A 2 -11.49 -20.65 19.70
CA THR A 2 -11.47 -20.85 18.25
C THR A 2 -11.28 -19.50 17.55
N THR A 3 -10.93 -19.50 16.25
CA THR A 3 -10.82 -18.26 15.45
C THR A 3 -12.12 -17.45 15.51
N ARG A 4 -13.27 -18.10 15.39
CA ARG A 4 -14.59 -17.42 15.44
C ARG A 4 -14.87 -16.79 16.79
N GLU A 5 -14.63 -17.51 17.90
CA GLU A 5 -14.76 -16.95 19.25
C GLU A 5 -13.86 -15.73 19.47
N LEU A 6 -12.63 -15.77 18.90
CA LEU A 6 -11.70 -14.65 18.99
C LEU A 6 -12.18 -13.45 18.17
N GLN A 7 -12.71 -13.67 16.98
CA GLN A 7 -13.32 -12.63 16.13
C GLN A 7 -14.51 -11.97 16.80
N ASP A 8 -15.42 -12.77 17.37
CA ASP A 8 -16.61 -12.26 18.07
C ASP A 8 -16.20 -11.39 19.27
N GLU A 9 -15.15 -11.78 19.99
CA GLU A 9 -14.62 -11.01 21.11
C GLU A 9 -13.93 -9.70 20.65
N ILE A 10 -13.18 -9.73 19.54
CA ILE A 10 -12.61 -8.51 18.92
C ILE A 10 -13.72 -7.54 18.52
N ILE A 11 -14.78 -8.03 17.87
CA ILE A 11 -15.91 -7.21 17.44
C ILE A 11 -16.63 -6.58 18.63
N ARG A 12 -16.73 -7.28 19.75
CA ARG A 12 -17.28 -6.75 21.00
C ARG A 12 -16.38 -5.66 21.58
N LEU A 13 -15.10 -5.98 21.77
CA LEU A 13 -14.12 -5.09 22.42
C LEU A 13 -13.87 -3.82 21.63
N LYS A 14 -13.78 -3.87 20.28
CA LYS A 14 -13.56 -2.67 19.48
C LYS A 14 -14.70 -1.64 19.64
N LYS A 15 -15.93 -2.12 19.81
CA LYS A 15 -17.10 -1.24 20.07
C LYS A 15 -17.06 -0.64 21.47
N GLU A 16 -16.73 -1.45 22.48
CA GLU A 16 -16.63 -1.00 23.87
C GLU A 16 -15.53 0.03 24.08
N ASN A 17 -14.41 -0.10 23.36
CA ASN A 17 -13.23 0.75 23.49
C ASN A 17 -13.14 1.86 22.41
N ASP A 18 -14.20 2.08 21.63
CA ASP A 18 -14.29 3.12 20.59
C ASP A 18 -13.11 3.02 19.60
N ILE A 19 -12.86 1.81 19.06
CA ILE A 19 -11.74 1.54 18.15
C ILE A 19 -12.27 1.25 16.73
N CYS A 20 -11.73 1.98 15.74
CA CYS A 20 -11.87 1.67 14.32
C CYS A 20 -10.69 0.80 13.87
N ILE A 21 -10.96 -0.39 13.35
CA ILE A 21 -9.94 -1.29 12.80
C ILE A 21 -9.84 -1.09 11.29
N LEU A 22 -8.67 -0.68 10.83
CA LEU A 22 -8.32 -0.54 9.42
C LEU A 22 -7.37 -1.67 9.04
N ALA A 23 -7.69 -2.45 8.02
CA ALA A 23 -6.86 -3.56 7.58
C ALA A 23 -6.49 -3.45 6.09
N HIS A 24 -5.19 -3.52 5.80
CA HIS A 24 -4.72 -3.58 4.43
C HIS A 24 -5.17 -4.89 3.77
N ALA A 25 -5.51 -4.85 2.49
CA ALA A 25 -5.98 -6.01 1.72
C ALA A 25 -5.01 -7.20 1.70
N TYR A 26 -3.73 -6.99 2.08
CA TYR A 26 -2.73 -8.06 2.23
C TYR A 26 -2.77 -8.76 3.59
N GLN A 27 -3.64 -8.37 4.51
CA GLN A 27 -3.84 -9.08 5.78
C GLN A 27 -4.52 -10.44 5.56
N SER A 28 -4.43 -11.32 6.56
CA SER A 28 -5.16 -12.59 6.52
C SER A 28 -6.68 -12.35 6.53
N HIS A 29 -7.42 -13.24 5.90
CA HIS A 29 -8.88 -13.11 5.79
C HIS A 29 -9.56 -12.97 7.17
N GLU A 30 -9.09 -13.70 8.17
CA GLU A 30 -9.60 -13.63 9.54
C GLU A 30 -9.48 -12.24 10.18
N ILE A 31 -8.46 -11.44 9.79
CA ILE A 31 -8.30 -10.04 10.21
C ILE A 31 -9.23 -9.13 9.39
N LEU A 32 -9.36 -9.39 8.08
CA LEU A 32 -10.27 -8.61 7.22
C LEU A 32 -11.73 -8.72 7.71
N GLU A 33 -12.15 -9.88 8.21
CA GLU A 33 -13.51 -10.09 8.73
C GLU A 33 -13.84 -9.27 10.00
N VAL A 34 -12.86 -8.86 10.78
CA VAL A 34 -13.07 -8.03 11.99
C VAL A 34 -12.78 -6.54 11.76
N ALA A 35 -12.22 -6.18 10.59
CA ALA A 35 -11.95 -4.80 10.23
C ALA A 35 -13.25 -4.01 9.99
N ASP A 36 -13.20 -2.70 10.21
CA ASP A 36 -14.27 -1.78 9.83
C ASP A 36 -14.12 -1.35 8.37
N PHE A 37 -12.85 -1.20 7.93
CA PHE A 37 -12.53 -0.88 6.55
C PHE A 37 -11.34 -1.71 6.08
N THR A 38 -11.40 -2.13 4.82
CA THR A 38 -10.34 -2.87 4.13
C THR A 38 -9.98 -2.17 2.84
N GLY A 39 -8.71 -2.19 2.43
CA GLY A 39 -8.28 -1.53 1.20
C GLY A 39 -6.78 -1.36 1.08
N ASP A 40 -6.38 -0.43 0.23
CA ASP A 40 -4.99 0.00 0.08
C ASP A 40 -4.62 1.14 1.06
N SER A 41 -3.34 1.53 1.03
CA SER A 41 -2.79 2.55 1.95
C SER A 41 -3.51 3.89 1.87
N TYR A 42 -3.92 4.32 0.66
CA TYR A 42 -4.57 5.60 0.45
C TYR A 42 -6.02 5.60 0.95
N GLY A 43 -6.80 4.59 0.54
CA GLY A 43 -8.18 4.44 0.98
C GLY A 43 -8.29 4.38 2.49
N LEU A 44 -7.46 3.55 3.14
CA LEU A 44 -7.46 3.41 4.61
C LEU A 44 -7.08 4.70 5.34
N SER A 45 -6.17 5.51 4.79
CA SER A 45 -5.79 6.79 5.40
C SER A 45 -6.93 7.81 5.36
N LYS A 46 -7.74 7.80 4.29
CA LYS A 46 -8.96 8.64 4.20
C LYS A 46 -10.03 8.17 5.18
N GLU A 47 -10.24 6.87 5.29
CA GLU A 47 -11.17 6.30 6.26
C GLU A 47 -10.75 6.65 7.70
N ALA A 48 -9.45 6.58 8.02
CA ALA A 48 -8.95 7.01 9.33
C ALA A 48 -9.33 8.46 9.66
N ALA A 49 -9.26 9.36 8.67
CA ALA A 49 -9.57 10.77 8.85
C ALA A 49 -11.07 11.03 9.12
N THR A 50 -11.95 10.24 8.50
CA THR A 50 -13.42 10.42 8.55
C THR A 50 -14.10 9.56 9.60
N ALA A 51 -13.48 8.47 10.06
CA ALA A 51 -14.02 7.59 11.09
C ALA A 51 -14.39 8.38 12.36
N PRO A 52 -15.55 8.13 12.98
CA PRO A 52 -15.96 8.86 14.18
C PRO A 52 -15.16 8.47 15.44
N GLN A 53 -14.54 7.29 15.45
CA GLN A 53 -13.79 6.77 16.59
C GLN A 53 -12.54 7.61 16.85
N LYS A 54 -12.19 7.77 18.13
CA LYS A 54 -10.95 8.43 18.56
C LYS A 54 -9.73 7.52 18.46
N ASN A 55 -9.93 6.21 18.55
CA ASN A 55 -8.88 5.22 18.47
C ASN A 55 -8.92 4.53 17.11
N VAL A 56 -7.77 4.45 16.45
CA VAL A 56 -7.61 3.77 15.15
C VAL A 56 -6.56 2.67 15.31
N LEU A 57 -6.91 1.46 14.96
CA LEU A 57 -5.96 0.34 14.90
C LEU A 57 -5.64 0.04 13.44
N MET A 58 -4.37 0.22 13.05
CA MET A 58 -3.87 -0.12 11.73
C MET A 58 -3.32 -1.54 11.72
N CYS A 59 -3.99 -2.44 10.99
CA CYS A 59 -3.49 -3.77 10.64
C CYS A 59 -2.80 -3.68 9.26
N GLY A 60 -1.52 -3.41 9.30
CA GLY A 60 -0.68 -3.13 8.13
C GLY A 60 0.77 -2.94 8.54
N VAL A 61 1.47 -2.03 7.87
CA VAL A 61 2.87 -1.70 8.15
C VAL A 61 3.02 -0.25 8.63
N ARG A 62 4.17 0.06 9.25
CA ARG A 62 4.45 1.29 9.99
C ARG A 62 4.09 2.58 9.23
N PHE A 63 4.57 2.76 7.99
CA PHE A 63 4.32 4.01 7.24
C PHE A 63 2.81 4.27 7.02
N MET A 64 1.98 3.23 7.02
CA MET A 64 0.52 3.38 6.90
C MET A 64 -0.09 3.95 8.18
N ALA A 65 0.33 3.44 9.34
CA ALA A 65 -0.09 3.96 10.64
C ALA A 65 0.41 5.40 10.85
N GLU A 66 1.64 5.71 10.43
CA GLU A 66 2.18 7.08 10.43
C GLU A 66 1.37 8.00 9.52
N THR A 67 1.00 7.56 8.31
CA THR A 67 0.16 8.35 7.40
C THR A 67 -1.21 8.62 8.02
N CYS A 68 -1.82 7.64 8.67
CA CYS A 68 -3.06 7.84 9.42
C CYS A 68 -2.89 8.89 10.54
N LYS A 69 -1.78 8.85 11.29
CA LYS A 69 -1.48 9.82 12.34
C LYS A 69 -1.25 11.23 11.80
N ILE A 70 -0.57 11.36 10.65
CA ILE A 70 -0.35 12.65 9.96
C ILE A 70 -1.69 13.29 9.57
N LEU A 71 -2.61 12.50 9.00
CA LEU A 71 -3.92 12.99 8.55
C LEU A 71 -4.93 13.15 9.67
N SER A 72 -4.75 12.44 10.78
CA SER A 72 -5.66 12.45 11.94
C SER A 72 -4.90 12.73 13.23
N PRO A 73 -4.32 13.94 13.40
CA PRO A 73 -3.44 14.26 14.51
C PRO A 73 -4.10 14.14 15.90
N ASP A 74 -5.41 14.35 15.96
CA ASP A 74 -6.18 14.32 17.22
C ASP A 74 -6.61 12.89 17.63
N LYS A 75 -6.34 11.90 16.79
CA LYS A 75 -6.67 10.50 17.08
C LYS A 75 -5.48 9.75 17.67
N HIS A 76 -5.78 8.75 18.48
CA HIS A 76 -4.82 7.75 18.90
C HIS A 76 -4.73 6.68 17.81
N VAL A 77 -3.57 6.59 17.14
CA VAL A 77 -3.34 5.63 16.07
C VAL A 77 -2.36 4.56 16.55
N PHE A 78 -2.77 3.32 16.48
CA PHE A 78 -1.99 2.16 16.90
C PHE A 78 -1.60 1.30 15.69
N LEU A 79 -0.35 0.86 15.65
CA LEU A 79 0.12 -0.20 14.76
C LEU A 79 -0.07 -1.53 15.47
N SER A 80 -0.72 -2.48 14.82
CA SER A 80 -1.08 -3.79 15.41
C SER A 80 0.13 -4.60 15.89
N ASN A 81 1.25 -4.54 15.16
CA ASN A 81 2.50 -5.21 15.49
C ASN A 81 3.68 -4.26 15.22
N SER A 82 4.43 -3.91 16.26
CA SER A 82 5.54 -2.93 16.19
C SER A 82 6.69 -3.34 15.27
N ALA A 83 6.86 -4.64 15.01
CA ALA A 83 7.87 -5.16 14.09
C ALA A 83 7.45 -5.06 12.61
N ALA A 84 6.19 -4.68 12.32
CA ALA A 84 5.67 -4.60 10.96
C ALA A 84 6.17 -3.33 10.23
N GLY A 85 7.46 -3.26 9.90
CA GLY A 85 8.06 -2.24 9.04
C GLY A 85 7.80 -2.50 7.55
N CYS A 86 8.35 -1.64 6.68
CA CYS A 86 8.31 -1.83 5.23
C CYS A 86 9.69 -1.62 4.64
N PRO A 87 10.40 -2.69 4.19
CA PRO A 87 11.75 -2.56 3.65
C PRO A 87 11.84 -1.58 2.47
N MET A 88 10.79 -1.45 1.66
CA MET A 88 10.76 -0.44 0.60
C MET A 88 10.69 0.98 1.16
N ALA A 89 9.87 1.22 2.17
CA ALA A 89 9.74 2.55 2.78
C ALA A 89 11.02 3.00 3.50
N GLU A 90 11.80 2.05 3.99
CA GLU A 90 12.97 2.25 4.84
C GLU A 90 14.30 2.15 4.07
N GLN A 91 14.27 1.92 2.75
CA GLN A 91 15.50 1.72 1.94
C GLN A 91 16.25 3.01 1.61
N LEU A 92 15.61 4.16 1.75
CA LEU A 92 16.19 5.48 1.47
C LEU A 92 16.23 6.27 2.77
N ASP A 93 17.38 6.87 3.09
CA ASP A 93 17.52 7.79 4.22
C ASP A 93 17.36 9.26 3.81
N VAL A 94 17.19 10.11 4.83
CA VAL A 94 16.96 11.56 4.64
C VAL A 94 18.18 12.24 4.05
N GLU A 95 19.39 11.88 4.48
CA GLU A 95 20.66 12.46 4.04
C GLU A 95 20.91 12.20 2.55
N LEU A 96 20.64 10.98 2.09
CA LEU A 96 20.74 10.64 0.67
C LEU A 96 19.73 11.42 -0.18
N LEU A 97 18.48 11.54 0.28
CA LEU A 97 17.47 12.31 -0.46
C LEU A 97 17.81 13.80 -0.49
N GLN A 98 18.36 14.37 0.61
CA GLN A 98 18.83 15.76 0.62
C GLN A 98 19.97 16.00 -0.38
N SER A 99 20.92 15.07 -0.46
CA SER A 99 22.00 15.13 -1.45
C SER A 99 21.47 15.07 -2.88
N LEU A 100 20.54 14.17 -3.16
CA LEU A 100 19.89 14.06 -4.47
C LEU A 100 19.11 15.32 -4.85
N LYS A 101 18.41 15.95 -3.90
CA LYS A 101 17.75 17.25 -4.12
C LYS A 101 18.75 18.37 -4.42
N ALA A 102 19.86 18.40 -3.71
CA ALA A 102 20.92 19.41 -3.93
C ALA A 102 21.58 19.26 -5.31
N GLU A 103 21.76 18.04 -5.79
CA GLU A 103 22.26 17.75 -7.14
C GLU A 103 21.22 18.00 -8.24
N ASN A 104 19.94 18.03 -7.90
CA ASN A 104 18.82 18.18 -8.84
C ASN A 104 17.82 19.24 -8.35
N PRO A 105 18.25 20.50 -8.18
CA PRO A 105 17.44 21.55 -7.54
C PRO A 105 16.21 21.97 -8.36
N ASP A 106 16.17 21.60 -9.63
CA ASP A 106 15.09 21.88 -10.57
C ASP A 106 14.10 20.70 -10.74
N TYR A 107 14.27 19.62 -9.97
CA TYR A 107 13.35 18.48 -9.98
C TYR A 107 12.32 18.57 -8.87
N THR A 108 11.07 18.20 -9.16
CA THR A 108 10.04 17.96 -8.16
C THR A 108 10.20 16.55 -7.59
N VAL A 109 10.31 16.44 -6.26
CA VAL A 109 10.42 15.15 -5.59
C VAL A 109 9.02 14.55 -5.40
N VAL A 110 8.74 13.51 -6.16
CA VAL A 110 7.51 12.73 -6.08
C VAL A 110 7.80 11.47 -5.25
N ALA A 111 7.16 11.39 -4.10
CA ALA A 111 7.33 10.27 -3.19
C ALA A 111 6.14 9.31 -3.27
N TYR A 112 6.40 8.04 -3.58
CA TYR A 112 5.41 7.01 -3.29
C TYR A 112 5.09 7.04 -1.79
N ILE A 113 3.81 6.91 -1.42
CA ILE A 113 3.35 6.99 -0.02
C ILE A 113 4.09 6.01 0.91
N ASN A 114 4.65 4.94 0.34
CA ASN A 114 5.49 3.94 0.99
C ASN A 114 6.89 4.50 1.28
N THR A 115 6.95 5.53 2.08
CA THR A 115 8.15 6.19 2.63
C THR A 115 7.92 6.50 4.10
N THR A 116 9.01 6.77 4.85
CA THR A 116 8.92 7.17 6.26
C THR A 116 8.37 8.60 6.40
N SER A 117 7.89 8.93 7.59
CA SER A 117 7.42 10.29 7.90
C SER A 117 8.53 11.33 7.76
N GLU A 118 9.77 10.97 8.11
CA GLU A 118 10.95 11.82 7.98
C GLU A 118 11.24 12.16 6.51
N LEU A 119 11.22 11.16 5.61
CA LEU A 119 11.39 11.39 4.17
C LEU A 119 10.32 12.32 3.62
N LYS A 120 9.06 12.12 4.05
CA LYS A 120 7.94 12.99 3.65
C LYS A 120 8.16 14.46 3.98
N THR A 121 8.97 14.79 5.01
CA THR A 121 9.24 16.20 5.38
C THR A 121 9.99 16.98 4.33
N ILE A 122 10.68 16.30 3.41
CA ILE A 122 11.52 16.91 2.37
C ILE A 122 11.07 16.56 0.95
N CYS A 123 9.94 15.86 0.81
CA CYS A 123 9.27 15.58 -0.46
C CYS A 123 8.27 16.69 -0.81
N ASP A 124 8.05 16.90 -2.10
CA ASP A 124 7.16 17.96 -2.59
C ASP A 124 5.72 17.46 -2.73
N VAL A 125 5.52 16.21 -3.15
CA VAL A 125 4.22 15.56 -3.30
C VAL A 125 4.30 14.06 -3.08
N CYS A 126 3.30 13.49 -2.40
CA CYS A 126 3.11 12.05 -2.33
C CYS A 126 2.24 11.55 -3.49
N VAL A 127 2.40 10.27 -3.82
CA VAL A 127 1.53 9.54 -4.75
C VAL A 127 1.24 8.14 -4.23
N THR A 128 0.20 7.51 -4.74
CA THR A 128 -0.07 6.08 -4.55
C THR A 128 -0.06 5.37 -5.89
N SER A 129 -0.01 4.06 -5.92
CA SER A 129 -0.10 3.31 -7.18
C SER A 129 -1.38 3.59 -7.97
N SER A 130 -2.46 3.98 -7.29
CA SER A 130 -3.73 4.35 -7.95
C SER A 130 -3.77 5.78 -8.46
N SER A 131 -2.99 6.71 -7.89
CA SER A 131 -3.06 8.14 -8.18
C SER A 131 -1.85 8.70 -8.92
N ALA A 132 -0.73 7.95 -8.99
CA ALA A 132 0.56 8.44 -9.46
C ALA A 132 0.50 9.07 -10.85
N VAL A 133 -0.10 8.39 -11.82
CA VAL A 133 -0.20 8.90 -13.19
C VAL A 133 -0.99 10.22 -13.25
N LYS A 134 -2.13 10.27 -12.55
CA LYS A 134 -2.98 11.48 -12.52
C LYS A 134 -2.25 12.66 -11.88
N ILE A 135 -1.64 12.42 -10.70
CA ILE A 135 -0.94 13.45 -9.95
C ILE A 135 0.27 13.98 -10.74
N VAL A 136 1.09 13.06 -11.29
CA VAL A 136 2.28 13.47 -12.06
C VAL A 136 1.92 14.26 -13.29
N LYS A 137 0.81 13.94 -13.97
CA LYS A 137 0.29 14.78 -15.08
C LYS A 137 -0.07 16.21 -14.63
N ASN A 138 -0.59 16.36 -13.41
CA ASN A 138 -1.04 17.64 -12.86
C ASN A 138 0.09 18.47 -12.22
N ILE A 139 1.31 17.93 -12.08
CA ILE A 139 2.48 18.72 -11.64
C ILE A 139 2.95 19.63 -12.78
N ASP A 140 3.09 20.92 -12.54
CA ASP A 140 3.55 21.88 -13.56
C ASP A 140 4.98 21.59 -14.04
N ASN A 141 5.87 21.16 -13.14
CA ASN A 141 7.26 20.87 -13.46
C ASN A 141 7.39 19.61 -14.31
N ASN A 142 8.18 19.70 -15.40
CA ASN A 142 8.44 18.56 -16.26
C ASN A 142 9.57 17.63 -15.77
N LYS A 143 10.28 18.00 -14.71
CA LYS A 143 11.38 17.20 -14.14
C LYS A 143 10.96 16.57 -12.84
N ILE A 144 10.97 15.25 -12.78
CA ILE A 144 10.48 14.44 -11.67
C ILE A 144 11.62 13.59 -11.08
N LEU A 145 11.88 13.73 -9.79
CA LEU A 145 12.68 12.79 -9.01
C LEU A 145 11.72 11.86 -8.27
N PHE A 146 11.59 10.63 -8.75
CA PHE A 146 10.64 9.65 -8.22
C PHE A 146 11.31 8.71 -7.21
N ILE A 147 10.74 8.57 -6.02
CA ILE A 147 11.23 7.72 -4.93
C ILE A 147 10.09 6.90 -4.31
N PRO A 148 10.35 5.81 -3.57
CA PRO A 148 11.58 5.02 -3.54
C PRO A 148 11.51 3.82 -4.51
N ASP A 149 10.39 3.60 -5.22
CA ASP A 149 10.15 2.47 -6.12
C ASP A 149 10.39 2.85 -7.57
N CYS A 150 11.50 2.37 -8.16
CA CYS A 150 11.85 2.68 -9.54
C CYS A 150 10.97 1.96 -10.58
N ASN A 151 10.32 0.85 -10.22
CA ASN A 151 9.42 0.13 -11.15
C ASN A 151 8.10 0.89 -11.30
N LEU A 152 7.49 1.30 -10.18
CA LEU A 152 6.32 2.17 -10.21
C LEU A 152 6.66 3.48 -10.95
N GLY A 153 7.82 4.08 -10.66
CA GLY A 153 8.27 5.30 -11.33
C GLY A 153 8.41 5.12 -12.84
N ALA A 154 9.04 4.03 -13.29
CA ALA A 154 9.20 3.72 -14.72
C ALA A 154 7.85 3.47 -15.41
N TRP A 155 6.93 2.78 -14.75
CA TRP A 155 5.56 2.62 -15.28
C TRP A 155 4.84 3.96 -15.42
N VAL A 156 5.00 4.87 -14.44
CA VAL A 156 4.43 6.23 -14.51
C VAL A 156 5.07 7.02 -15.65
N GLU A 157 6.40 6.95 -15.84
CA GLU A 157 7.10 7.60 -16.95
C GLU A 157 6.54 7.17 -18.32
N GLU A 158 6.27 5.87 -18.51
CA GLU A 158 5.65 5.36 -19.76
C GLU A 158 4.26 5.98 -20.01
N GLN A 159 3.51 6.36 -18.94
CA GLN A 159 2.19 6.97 -19.04
C GLN A 159 2.22 8.51 -19.19
N VAL A 160 3.40 9.15 -18.97
CA VAL A 160 3.59 10.62 -18.97
C VAL A 160 4.87 10.96 -19.74
N PRO A 161 4.94 10.60 -21.03
CA PRO A 161 6.17 10.69 -21.82
C PRO A 161 6.67 12.14 -22.05
N GLU A 162 5.87 13.14 -21.75
CA GLU A 162 6.23 14.56 -21.82
C GLU A 162 7.11 15.01 -20.65
N LYS A 163 7.28 14.18 -19.59
CA LYS A 163 8.09 14.52 -18.43
C LYS A 163 9.40 13.72 -18.41
N THR A 164 10.40 14.27 -17.75
CA THR A 164 11.73 13.64 -17.58
C THR A 164 11.87 13.13 -16.17
N PHE A 165 12.19 11.86 -16.01
CA PHE A 165 12.32 11.23 -14.71
C PHE A 165 13.77 10.96 -14.33
N LYS A 166 14.02 11.02 -13.03
CA LYS A 166 15.14 10.39 -12.33
C LYS A 166 14.60 9.47 -11.26
N PHE A 167 15.24 8.33 -11.10
CA PHE A 167 14.86 7.32 -10.12
C PHE A 167 15.98 7.10 -9.11
N VAL A 168 15.60 6.77 -7.88
CA VAL A 168 16.49 6.10 -6.94
C VAL A 168 16.29 4.59 -7.15
N HIS A 169 17.41 3.85 -7.26
CA HIS A 169 17.33 2.40 -7.39
C HIS A 169 16.77 1.79 -6.11
N GLY A 170 15.63 1.18 -6.22
CA GLY A 170 14.93 0.55 -5.13
C GLY A 170 13.55 0.06 -5.58
N GLY A 171 12.89 -0.72 -4.72
CA GLY A 171 11.58 -1.27 -5.02
C GLY A 171 11.09 -2.23 -3.95
N CYS A 172 9.90 -2.75 -4.15
CA CYS A 172 9.28 -3.69 -3.23
C CYS A 172 9.91 -5.09 -3.35
N PRO A 173 10.60 -5.60 -2.30
CA PRO A 173 11.25 -6.92 -2.37
C PRO A 173 10.27 -8.07 -2.59
N THR A 174 8.98 -7.87 -2.31
CA THR A 174 7.92 -8.85 -2.57
C THR A 174 7.60 -8.92 -4.07
N HIS A 175 7.37 -7.77 -4.72
CA HIS A 175 7.04 -7.73 -6.14
C HIS A 175 8.24 -8.03 -7.05
N LEU A 176 9.46 -7.70 -6.62
CA LEU A 176 10.70 -8.02 -7.33
C LEU A 176 11.00 -9.54 -7.45
N ARG A 177 10.29 -10.39 -6.71
CA ARG A 177 10.43 -11.85 -6.81
C ARG A 177 9.72 -12.44 -8.02
N MET A 178 8.80 -11.71 -8.63
CA MET A 178 8.09 -12.16 -9.82
C MET A 178 8.92 -11.89 -11.08
N SER A 179 9.07 -12.90 -11.94
CA SER A 179 9.90 -12.87 -13.15
C SER A 179 9.09 -13.17 -14.40
N ILE A 180 9.67 -12.90 -15.58
CA ILE A 180 9.07 -13.29 -16.86
C ILE A 180 8.90 -14.82 -16.98
N ALA A 181 9.79 -15.61 -16.38
CA ALA A 181 9.66 -17.06 -16.34
C ALA A 181 8.42 -17.51 -15.52
N ASP A 182 8.03 -16.75 -14.48
CA ASP A 182 6.77 -17.00 -13.77
C ASP A 182 5.56 -16.70 -14.66
N VAL A 183 5.62 -15.63 -15.46
CA VAL A 183 4.57 -15.28 -16.43
C VAL A 183 4.39 -16.39 -17.47
N GLU A 184 5.49 -16.84 -18.07
CA GLU A 184 5.46 -17.92 -19.08
C GLU A 184 4.86 -19.20 -18.51
N ARG A 185 5.28 -19.59 -17.31
CA ARG A 185 4.79 -20.78 -16.62
C ARG A 185 3.29 -20.65 -16.27
N ALA A 186 2.88 -19.52 -15.75
CA ALA A 186 1.49 -19.28 -15.34
C ALA A 186 0.55 -19.23 -16.57
N LYS A 187 0.95 -18.52 -17.63
CA LYS A 187 0.17 -18.47 -18.90
C LYS A 187 0.12 -19.83 -19.60
N ALA A 188 1.17 -20.65 -19.52
CA ALA A 188 1.14 -22.00 -20.06
C ALA A 188 0.18 -22.92 -19.28
N ALA A 189 0.09 -22.76 -17.95
CA ALA A 189 -0.82 -23.52 -17.11
C ALA A 189 -2.29 -23.04 -17.22
N HIS A 190 -2.49 -21.75 -17.46
CA HIS A 190 -3.80 -21.10 -17.49
C HIS A 190 -3.94 -20.18 -18.73
N PRO A 191 -4.00 -20.75 -19.95
CA PRO A 191 -3.91 -19.98 -21.20
C PRO A 191 -5.09 -19.03 -21.46
N ALA A 192 -6.24 -19.25 -20.80
CA ALA A 192 -7.41 -18.38 -20.90
C ALA A 192 -7.42 -17.25 -19.86
N ALA A 193 -6.54 -17.32 -18.84
CA ALA A 193 -6.54 -16.38 -17.74
C ALA A 193 -5.89 -15.04 -18.13
N LYS A 194 -6.53 -13.94 -17.69
CA LYS A 194 -5.98 -12.58 -17.80
C LYS A 194 -4.92 -12.36 -16.73
N LEU A 195 -3.78 -11.81 -17.12
CA LEU A 195 -2.71 -11.44 -16.19
C LEU A 195 -2.90 -10.01 -15.68
N LEU A 196 -3.16 -9.88 -14.38
CA LEU A 196 -3.32 -8.59 -13.70
C LEU A 196 -2.12 -8.39 -12.76
N VAL A 197 -1.37 -7.29 -12.91
CA VAL A 197 -0.15 -7.06 -12.12
C VAL A 197 -0.13 -5.69 -11.44
N HIS A 198 0.58 -5.62 -10.33
CA HIS A 198 0.87 -4.36 -9.65
C HIS A 198 2.05 -3.64 -10.34
N PRO A 199 2.04 -2.30 -10.47
CA PRO A 199 3.12 -1.55 -11.13
C PRO A 199 4.48 -1.57 -10.40
N GLU A 200 4.55 -2.12 -9.18
CA GLU A 200 5.81 -2.43 -8.48
C GLU A 200 6.55 -3.66 -9.06
N CYS A 201 5.92 -4.40 -9.96
CA CYS A 201 6.56 -5.53 -10.65
C CYS A 201 7.65 -5.05 -11.60
N LEU A 202 8.61 -5.94 -11.89
CA LEU A 202 9.62 -5.68 -12.92
C LEU A 202 8.97 -5.30 -14.25
N ALA A 203 9.61 -4.41 -15.01
CA ALA A 203 9.08 -3.90 -16.28
C ALA A 203 8.73 -5.02 -17.28
N GLU A 204 9.52 -6.12 -17.31
CA GLU A 204 9.26 -7.27 -18.18
C GLU A 204 7.97 -8.01 -17.80
N VAL A 205 7.63 -8.09 -16.52
CA VAL A 205 6.38 -8.67 -16.01
C VAL A 205 5.20 -7.74 -16.34
N SER A 206 5.37 -6.44 -16.08
CA SER A 206 4.34 -5.43 -16.36
C SER A 206 4.00 -5.37 -17.85
N LYS A 207 4.99 -5.42 -18.75
CA LYS A 207 4.77 -5.42 -20.22
C LYS A 207 4.04 -6.65 -20.73
N ALA A 208 4.08 -7.77 -20.00
CA ALA A 208 3.37 -8.99 -20.36
C ALA A 208 1.93 -9.06 -19.84
N ALA A 209 1.51 -8.07 -19.02
CA ALA A 209 0.22 -8.05 -18.35
C ALA A 209 -0.91 -7.60 -19.28
N ASP A 210 -2.11 -8.12 -19.02
CA ASP A 210 -3.35 -7.64 -19.64
C ASP A 210 -3.89 -6.38 -18.91
N TYR A 211 -3.54 -6.21 -17.62
CA TYR A 211 -3.90 -5.04 -16.82
C TYR A 211 -2.81 -4.74 -15.79
N ILE A 212 -2.49 -3.44 -15.64
CA ILE A 212 -1.57 -2.93 -14.62
C ILE A 212 -2.36 -1.94 -13.74
N GLY A 213 -2.35 -2.15 -12.44
CA GLY A 213 -3.06 -1.27 -11.51
C GLY A 213 -2.71 -1.50 -10.05
N SER A 214 -3.21 -0.61 -9.21
CA SER A 214 -3.10 -0.75 -7.75
C SER A 214 -3.80 -2.01 -7.26
N THR A 215 -3.58 -2.35 -5.99
CA THR A 215 -4.28 -3.47 -5.34
C THR A 215 -5.81 -3.36 -5.51
N THR A 216 -6.38 -2.20 -5.19
CA THR A 216 -7.82 -1.95 -5.38
C THR A 216 -8.21 -2.03 -6.86
N GLY A 217 -7.38 -1.46 -7.76
CA GLY A 217 -7.62 -1.54 -9.20
C GLY A 217 -7.65 -2.97 -9.74
N ILE A 218 -6.77 -3.85 -9.25
CA ILE A 218 -6.76 -5.29 -9.59
C ILE A 218 -8.05 -5.97 -9.10
N ILE A 219 -8.46 -5.68 -7.87
CA ILE A 219 -9.69 -6.21 -7.29
C ILE A 219 -10.90 -5.77 -8.11
N ASP A 220 -11.00 -4.48 -8.39
CA ASP A 220 -12.12 -3.91 -9.15
C ASP A 220 -12.17 -4.43 -10.59
N TYR A 221 -11.01 -4.54 -11.26
CA TYR A 221 -10.93 -5.13 -12.59
C TYR A 221 -11.45 -6.58 -12.58
N ALA A 222 -10.96 -7.38 -11.65
CA ALA A 222 -11.36 -8.78 -11.54
C ALA A 222 -12.85 -8.94 -11.23
N LYS A 223 -13.41 -8.08 -10.37
CA LYS A 223 -14.85 -8.09 -10.01
C LYS A 223 -15.75 -7.70 -11.19
N ASN A 224 -15.39 -6.65 -11.92
CA ASN A 224 -16.22 -6.06 -12.97
C ASN A 224 -16.00 -6.68 -14.35
N SER A 225 -14.92 -7.44 -14.57
CA SER A 225 -14.65 -8.12 -15.85
C SER A 225 -15.63 -9.23 -16.12
N THR A 226 -15.91 -9.47 -17.39
CA THR A 226 -16.63 -10.66 -17.88
C THR A 226 -15.75 -11.91 -17.96
N ASP A 227 -14.43 -11.76 -17.89
CA ASP A 227 -13.49 -12.86 -17.82
C ASP A 227 -13.67 -13.65 -16.51
N ARG A 228 -13.36 -14.94 -16.55
CA ARG A 228 -13.59 -15.84 -15.42
C ARG A 228 -12.30 -16.38 -14.79
N GLU A 229 -11.17 -16.20 -15.45
CA GLU A 229 -9.89 -16.74 -15.01
C GLU A 229 -8.85 -15.61 -14.97
N PHE A 230 -8.13 -15.49 -13.86
CA PHE A 230 -7.15 -14.43 -13.63
C PHE A 230 -5.87 -14.98 -13.03
N ILE A 231 -4.73 -14.57 -13.56
CA ILE A 231 -3.43 -14.71 -12.93
C ILE A 231 -3.13 -13.39 -12.21
N ILE A 232 -2.84 -13.45 -10.92
CA ILE A 232 -2.66 -12.29 -10.07
C ILE A 232 -1.18 -12.08 -9.77
N GLY A 233 -0.61 -10.98 -10.26
CA GLY A 233 0.77 -10.55 -10.08
C GLY A 233 0.89 -9.45 -9.03
N THR A 234 0.45 -9.74 -7.80
CA THR A 234 0.68 -8.96 -6.60
C THR A 234 0.72 -9.88 -5.39
N GLU A 235 0.73 -9.34 -4.17
CA GLU A 235 0.81 -10.12 -2.92
C GLU A 235 -0.35 -11.14 -2.82
N ASN A 236 -0.01 -12.39 -2.50
CA ASN A 236 -0.90 -13.55 -2.66
C ASN A 236 -2.17 -13.56 -1.80
N SER A 237 -2.26 -12.74 -0.73
CA SER A 237 -3.47 -12.70 0.10
C SER A 237 -4.71 -12.22 -0.66
N ILE A 238 -4.51 -11.43 -1.71
CA ILE A 238 -5.60 -10.97 -2.57
C ILE A 238 -6.34 -12.13 -3.24
N LEU A 239 -5.68 -13.23 -3.53
CA LEU A 239 -6.32 -14.41 -4.13
C LEU A 239 -7.46 -14.93 -3.27
N GLN A 240 -7.22 -15.07 -1.96
CA GLN A 240 -8.26 -15.53 -1.04
C GLN A 240 -9.42 -14.55 -0.95
N HIS A 241 -9.11 -13.25 -0.88
CA HIS A 241 -10.11 -12.20 -0.86
C HIS A 241 -10.97 -12.20 -2.14
N LEU A 242 -10.34 -12.26 -3.32
CA LEU A 242 -11.02 -12.33 -4.61
C LEU A 242 -11.87 -13.60 -4.75
N GLN A 243 -11.36 -14.76 -4.30
CA GLN A 243 -12.10 -16.02 -4.36
C GLN A 243 -13.34 -15.98 -3.48
N TYR A 244 -13.27 -15.26 -2.34
CA TYR A 244 -14.41 -15.11 -1.44
C TYR A 244 -15.49 -14.18 -2.02
N GLU A 245 -15.06 -13.07 -2.64
CA GLU A 245 -15.97 -12.10 -3.22
C GLU A 245 -16.55 -12.51 -4.59
N CYS A 246 -15.81 -13.32 -5.35
CA CYS A 246 -16.17 -13.77 -6.70
C CYS A 246 -16.07 -15.31 -6.79
N PRO A 247 -16.92 -16.07 -6.10
CA PRO A 247 -16.82 -17.53 -6.03
C PRO A 247 -16.99 -18.22 -7.38
N GLU A 248 -17.58 -17.55 -8.38
CA GLU A 248 -17.77 -18.05 -9.74
C GLU A 248 -16.54 -17.87 -10.65
N LYS A 249 -15.48 -17.20 -10.16
CA LYS A 249 -14.23 -16.93 -10.89
C LYS A 249 -13.07 -17.73 -10.30
N SER A 250 -12.02 -17.90 -11.09
CA SER A 250 -10.80 -18.61 -10.70
C SER A 250 -9.62 -17.66 -10.66
N PHE A 251 -8.84 -17.73 -9.59
CA PHE A 251 -7.69 -16.87 -9.36
C PHE A 251 -6.44 -17.70 -9.10
N TYR A 252 -5.38 -17.42 -9.84
CA TYR A 252 -4.11 -18.13 -9.78
C TYR A 252 -2.98 -17.19 -9.41
N PRO A 253 -2.06 -17.56 -8.52
CA PRO A 253 -0.90 -16.74 -8.22
C PRO A 253 0.07 -16.72 -9.40
N LEU A 254 0.61 -15.54 -9.75
CA LEU A 254 1.71 -15.45 -10.69
C LEU A 254 2.96 -16.16 -10.14
N SER A 255 3.26 -15.93 -8.86
CA SER A 255 4.33 -16.61 -8.14
C SER A 255 3.87 -16.98 -6.73
N LYS A 256 4.22 -18.20 -6.27
CA LYS A 256 3.94 -18.65 -4.90
C LYS A 256 4.75 -17.88 -3.86
N ASP A 257 5.85 -17.25 -4.28
CA ASP A 257 6.77 -16.53 -3.38
C ASP A 257 6.38 -15.06 -3.19
N CYS A 258 5.29 -14.60 -3.82
CA CYS A 258 4.79 -13.24 -3.68
C CYS A 258 4.01 -13.06 -2.36
N VAL A 259 4.73 -13.19 -1.25
CA VAL A 259 4.22 -13.03 0.11
C VAL A 259 4.98 -11.92 0.82
N CYS A 260 4.29 -10.93 1.31
CA CYS A 260 4.87 -9.87 2.13
C CYS A 260 4.97 -10.31 3.58
N HIS A 261 6.16 -10.75 4.01
CA HIS A 261 6.39 -11.22 5.39
C HIS A 261 6.03 -10.17 6.44
N ASN A 262 6.31 -8.89 6.17
CA ASN A 262 6.02 -7.80 7.09
C ASN A 262 4.50 -7.60 7.30
N MET A 263 3.69 -7.74 6.24
CA MET A 263 2.23 -7.72 6.37
C MET A 263 1.69 -8.93 7.13
N LYS A 264 2.42 -10.05 7.16
CA LYS A 264 2.05 -11.28 7.88
C LYS A 264 2.51 -11.33 9.33
N LEU A 265 3.24 -10.33 9.81
CA LEU A 265 3.61 -10.21 11.23
C LEU A 265 2.38 -9.95 12.11
N THR A 266 1.40 -9.22 11.59
CA THR A 266 0.14 -9.01 12.29
C THR A 266 -0.69 -10.29 12.27
N THR A 267 -1.01 -10.79 13.45
CA THR A 267 -1.90 -11.94 13.67
C THR A 267 -3.23 -11.49 14.25
N LEU A 268 -4.25 -12.36 14.18
CA LEU A 268 -5.54 -12.08 14.82
C LEU A 268 -5.39 -11.91 16.35
N MET A 269 -4.39 -12.57 16.96
CA MET A 269 -4.09 -12.39 18.38
C MET A 269 -3.49 -11.02 18.69
N ASP A 270 -2.68 -10.45 17.79
CA ASP A 270 -2.18 -9.07 17.92
C ASP A 270 -3.36 -8.10 17.90
N VAL A 271 -4.30 -8.27 16.96
CA VAL A 271 -5.53 -7.45 16.89
C VAL A 271 -6.32 -7.55 18.19
N TYR A 272 -6.51 -8.77 18.72
CA TYR A 272 -7.20 -8.99 19.99
C TYR A 272 -6.50 -8.27 21.15
N ASN A 273 -5.19 -8.40 21.26
CA ASN A 273 -4.43 -7.74 22.32
C ASN A 273 -4.51 -6.21 22.21
N CYS A 274 -4.47 -5.67 20.98
CA CYS A 274 -4.61 -4.23 20.77
C CYS A 274 -5.99 -3.71 21.20
N VAL A 275 -7.08 -4.35 20.78
CA VAL A 275 -8.43 -3.89 21.14
C VAL A 275 -8.72 -4.04 22.63
N LYS A 276 -8.00 -4.92 23.33
CA LYS A 276 -8.02 -5.10 24.78
C LYS A 276 -7.16 -4.08 25.54
N GLY A 277 -6.34 -3.29 24.84
CA GLY A 277 -5.39 -2.35 25.46
C GLY A 277 -4.13 -3.01 26.04
N ALA A 278 -3.78 -4.22 25.56
CA ALA A 278 -2.64 -5.01 26.05
C ALA A 278 -1.56 -5.25 24.97
N GLY A 279 -1.64 -4.57 23.81
CA GLY A 279 -0.71 -4.75 22.69
C GLY A 279 -0.73 -3.60 21.72
N GLY A 280 0.06 -3.74 20.63
CA GLY A 280 0.25 -2.70 19.64
C GLY A 280 1.23 -1.61 20.08
N GLU A 281 1.48 -0.70 19.18
CA GLU A 281 2.32 0.48 19.40
C GLU A 281 1.55 1.74 19.02
N GLU A 282 1.41 2.69 19.93
CA GLU A 282 0.85 4.00 19.59
C GLU A 282 1.86 4.79 18.76
N ILE A 283 1.41 5.29 17.60
CA ILE A 283 2.23 6.11 16.72
C ILE A 283 2.25 7.55 17.25
N ILE A 284 3.43 7.96 17.68
CA ILE A 284 3.70 9.33 18.16
C ILE A 284 4.70 9.97 17.20
N LEU A 285 4.32 11.05 16.58
CA LEU A 285 5.17 11.82 15.67
C LEU A 285 5.43 13.22 16.27
N PRO A 286 6.69 13.70 16.27
CA PRO A 286 6.99 15.08 16.60
C PRO A 286 6.16 16.06 15.74
N ASP A 287 5.70 17.15 16.32
CA ASP A 287 4.80 18.10 15.65
C ASP A 287 5.40 18.71 14.38
N ASP A 288 6.70 18.97 14.37
CA ASP A 288 7.41 19.50 13.21
C ASP A 288 7.49 18.46 12.07
N ILE A 289 7.78 17.21 12.38
CA ILE A 289 7.78 16.10 11.41
C ILE A 289 6.36 15.95 10.84
N ARG A 290 5.36 15.84 11.71
CA ARG A 290 3.95 15.66 11.31
C ARG A 290 3.47 16.80 10.39
N THR A 291 3.77 18.04 10.76
CA THR A 291 3.32 19.22 9.99
C THR A 291 3.99 19.30 8.62
N LYS A 292 5.31 19.05 8.55
CA LYS A 292 6.05 19.06 7.28
C LYS A 292 5.63 17.89 6.39
N ALA A 293 5.52 16.67 6.93
CA ALA A 293 5.09 15.50 6.18
C ALA A 293 3.65 15.64 5.65
N LYS A 294 2.78 16.35 6.40
CA LYS A 294 1.41 16.62 5.94
C LYS A 294 1.38 17.43 4.65
N ALA A 295 2.29 18.36 4.45
CA ALA A 295 2.28 19.23 3.27
C ALA A 295 2.36 18.44 1.95
N CYS A 296 3.23 17.43 1.83
CA CYS A 296 3.33 16.62 0.63
C CYS A 296 2.12 15.70 0.42
N ILE A 297 1.46 15.28 1.51
CA ILE A 297 0.21 14.50 1.45
C ILE A 297 -0.97 15.40 1.03
N ASP A 298 -1.06 16.63 1.56
CA ASP A 298 -2.09 17.59 1.15
C ASP A 298 -1.95 17.94 -0.34
N THR A 299 -0.72 18.10 -0.84
CA THR A 299 -0.45 18.28 -2.27
C THR A 299 -0.95 17.07 -3.09
N MET A 300 -0.73 15.85 -2.60
CA MET A 300 -1.27 14.63 -3.21
C MET A 300 -2.79 14.67 -3.33
N LEU A 301 -3.48 15.08 -2.25
CA LEU A 301 -4.94 15.17 -2.22
C LEU A 301 -5.44 16.20 -3.24
N THR A 302 -4.82 17.38 -3.27
CA THR A 302 -5.20 18.48 -4.17
C THR A 302 -4.98 18.12 -5.64
N LEU A 303 -3.83 17.53 -5.99
CA LEU A 303 -3.51 17.16 -7.38
C LEU A 303 -4.23 15.87 -7.83
N GLY A 304 -4.72 15.10 -6.88
CA GLY A 304 -5.45 13.85 -7.11
C GLY A 304 -6.97 14.01 -7.30
N GLU A 305 -7.53 15.21 -7.02
CA GLU A 305 -8.93 15.55 -7.30
C GLU A 305 -9.17 15.73 -8.81
#